data_0820393b21aaf9386b6ab2d2baa8bdac
#
_entry.id   0820393b21aaf9386b6ab2d2baa8bdac
#
_cell.length_a   1.000
_cell.length_b   1.000
_cell.length_c   1.000
_cell.angle_alpha   90.00
_cell.angle_beta   90.00
_cell.angle_gamma   90.00
#
_symmetry.space_group_name_H-M   'P 1'
#
loop_
_entity.id
_entity.type
_entity.pdbx_description
1 polymer ?
#
loop_
_entity_poly.entity_id
_entity_poly.type
_entity_poly.pdbx_seq_one_letter_code
_entity_poly.pdbx_strand_id
1 'polypeptide(L)'
;MRRIKLIVAYDGTEYSGWQIQPEAPTIEMYLDKAIRELTGENVHVTGASRTDAGVHAYGNVAVFDTESTIPGDRFTFALNRFLPDSIVIQDSWEVSVDFHPRHCDTRKTYEYRILNTAVPLPQKRNFTWHVAGSIDIEKMKEAAAYIVGEHDFKSFCCVRTQAESTVRTIDSLEVLQEGSEIIIRIKGNGFLYNMVRIIAGTLIQVGKGRFKPEYVKQMLEAKDRTVAGQTAPPQGLTLVGIEYVDNDDARVV
;
A
#
# COMPACT_ATOMS: atom_id res chain seq x y z
N MET A 1 -2.97 -25.49 -17.85
CA MET A 1 -2.64 -24.51 -16.78
C MET A 1 -3.17 -23.16 -17.21
N ARG A 2 -3.86 -22.43 -16.36
CA ARG A 2 -4.49 -21.12 -16.59
C ARG A 2 -4.14 -20.21 -15.44
N ARG A 3 -4.05 -18.88 -15.66
CA ARG A 3 -3.71 -17.90 -14.64
C ARG A 3 -4.93 -17.14 -14.19
N ILE A 4 -5.15 -17.08 -12.89
CA ILE A 4 -6.24 -16.34 -12.26
C ILE A 4 -5.65 -15.10 -11.57
N LYS A 5 -6.23 -13.94 -11.87
CA LYS A 5 -5.96 -12.67 -11.18
C LYS A 5 -7.01 -12.46 -10.09
N LEU A 6 -6.56 -12.06 -8.92
CA LEU A 6 -7.37 -11.74 -7.75
C LEU A 6 -7.18 -10.27 -7.38
N ILE A 7 -8.27 -9.62 -7.00
CA ILE A 7 -8.26 -8.34 -6.27
C ILE A 7 -8.51 -8.65 -4.80
N VAL A 8 -7.55 -8.31 -3.96
CA VAL A 8 -7.54 -8.72 -2.54
C VAL A 8 -7.61 -7.50 -1.63
N ALA A 9 -8.69 -7.41 -0.84
CA ALA A 9 -8.81 -6.45 0.25
C ALA A 9 -8.44 -7.13 1.58
N TYR A 10 -7.80 -6.40 2.49
CA TYR A 10 -7.50 -6.92 3.82
C TYR A 10 -7.33 -5.83 4.89
N ASP A 11 -7.77 -6.16 6.10
CA ASP A 11 -7.35 -5.51 7.33
C ASP A 11 -6.01 -6.13 7.77
N GLY A 12 -4.93 -5.35 7.67
CA GLY A 12 -3.58 -5.81 7.95
C GLY A 12 -3.20 -5.89 9.42
N THR A 13 -4.10 -5.51 10.36
CA THR A 13 -3.81 -5.30 11.79
C THR A 13 -3.12 -6.51 12.43
N GLU A 14 -3.58 -7.73 12.13
CA GLU A 14 -3.07 -8.96 12.75
C GLU A 14 -2.02 -9.70 11.89
N TYR A 15 -1.59 -9.09 10.77
CA TYR A 15 -0.69 -9.73 9.83
C TYR A 15 0.70 -9.10 9.83
N SER A 16 1.69 -9.95 9.65
CA SER A 16 3.10 -9.58 9.49
C SER A 16 3.43 -9.10 8.07
N GLY A 17 2.42 -8.53 7.39
CA GLY A 17 2.48 -8.02 6.03
C GLY A 17 2.01 -9.03 4.99
N TRP A 18 2.31 -8.71 3.73
CA TRP A 18 1.90 -9.52 2.59
C TRP A 18 2.69 -10.83 2.50
N GLN A 19 4.02 -10.71 2.41
CA GLN A 19 4.91 -11.81 2.01
C GLN A 19 5.08 -12.86 3.11
N ILE A 20 5.05 -14.14 2.74
CA ILE A 20 5.32 -15.28 3.63
C ILE A 20 6.63 -15.09 4.40
N GLN A 21 6.54 -15.29 5.71
CA GLN A 21 7.64 -15.26 6.67
C GLN A 21 7.54 -16.49 7.58
N PRO A 22 8.67 -17.03 8.05
CA PRO A 22 8.65 -18.13 9.02
C PRO A 22 7.86 -17.73 10.27
N GLU A 23 6.98 -18.64 10.72
CA GLU A 23 6.25 -18.54 12.01
C GLU A 23 5.39 -17.27 12.21
N ALA A 24 5.04 -16.55 11.13
CA ALA A 24 4.25 -15.34 11.20
C ALA A 24 3.02 -15.38 10.28
N PRO A 25 1.84 -14.91 10.73
CA PRO A 25 0.66 -14.84 9.88
C PRO A 25 0.86 -13.77 8.79
N THR A 26 0.67 -14.13 7.53
CA THR A 26 0.81 -13.23 6.37
C THR A 26 -0.33 -13.41 5.39
N ILE A 27 -0.65 -12.37 4.62
CA ILE A 27 -1.76 -12.42 3.65
C ILE A 27 -1.53 -13.53 2.61
N GLU A 28 -0.32 -13.62 2.05
CA GLU A 28 0.07 -14.60 1.03
C GLU A 28 -0.10 -16.05 1.55
N MET A 29 0.25 -16.32 2.80
CA MET A 29 0.07 -17.64 3.43
C MET A 29 -1.41 -18.05 3.51
N TYR A 30 -2.30 -17.12 3.87
CA TYR A 30 -3.74 -17.41 3.93
C TYR A 30 -4.34 -17.64 2.55
N LEU A 31 -3.89 -16.90 1.54
CA LEU A 31 -4.32 -17.11 0.14
C LEU A 31 -3.88 -18.48 -0.37
N ASP A 32 -2.61 -18.84 -0.19
CA ASP A 32 -2.08 -20.16 -0.59
C ASP A 32 -2.86 -21.30 0.10
N LYS A 33 -3.16 -21.14 1.39
CA LYS A 33 -3.95 -22.11 2.14
C LYS A 33 -5.37 -22.22 1.60
N ALA A 34 -6.06 -21.11 1.36
CA ALA A 34 -7.43 -21.09 0.84
C ALA A 34 -7.52 -21.72 -0.56
N ILE A 35 -6.56 -21.44 -1.45
CA ILE A 35 -6.50 -22.03 -2.78
C ILE A 35 -6.30 -23.55 -2.67
N ARG A 36 -5.41 -24.02 -1.81
CA ARG A 36 -5.18 -25.44 -1.57
C ARG A 36 -6.43 -26.15 -1.03
N GLU A 37 -7.13 -25.54 -0.09
CA GLU A 37 -8.37 -26.11 0.47
C GLU A 37 -9.49 -26.16 -0.58
N LEU A 38 -9.56 -25.19 -1.49
CA LEU A 38 -10.56 -25.13 -2.55
C LEU A 38 -10.27 -26.11 -3.70
N THR A 39 -9.02 -26.18 -4.15
CA THR A 39 -8.66 -26.87 -5.41
C THR A 39 -7.92 -28.19 -5.20
N GLY A 40 -7.35 -28.41 -4.02
CA GLY A 40 -6.43 -29.53 -3.75
C GLY A 40 -5.01 -29.30 -4.29
N GLU A 41 -4.75 -28.17 -4.97
CA GLU A 41 -3.48 -27.87 -5.62
C GLU A 41 -2.52 -27.16 -4.64
N ASN A 42 -1.24 -27.46 -4.73
CA ASN A 42 -0.21 -26.76 -3.96
C ASN A 42 0.41 -25.64 -4.82
N VAL A 43 -0.23 -24.50 -4.82
CA VAL A 43 0.17 -23.32 -5.60
C VAL A 43 0.62 -22.19 -4.69
N HIS A 44 1.38 -21.25 -5.25
CA HIS A 44 1.79 -20.04 -4.57
C HIS A 44 1.29 -18.81 -5.31
N VAL A 45 0.69 -17.87 -4.58
CA VAL A 45 0.27 -16.61 -5.16
C VAL A 45 1.49 -15.69 -5.39
N THR A 46 1.40 -14.86 -6.41
CA THR A 46 2.37 -13.78 -6.66
C THR A 46 1.65 -12.44 -6.54
N GLY A 47 1.95 -11.68 -5.49
CA GLY A 47 1.34 -10.37 -5.25
C GLY A 47 2.05 -9.24 -5.98
N ALA A 48 1.31 -8.20 -6.40
CA ALA A 48 1.83 -7.01 -7.06
C ALA A 48 2.52 -6.03 -6.09
N SER A 49 2.03 -5.95 -4.86
CA SER A 49 2.58 -5.05 -3.84
C SER A 49 2.85 -5.80 -2.54
N ARG A 50 4.08 -5.66 -2.04
CA ARG A 50 4.44 -6.14 -0.70
C ARG A 50 4.11 -5.03 0.29
N THR A 51 3.03 -5.21 1.07
CA THR A 51 2.68 -4.31 2.17
C THR A 51 3.40 -4.74 3.44
N ASP A 52 3.75 -3.77 4.29
CA ASP A 52 4.40 -4.01 5.58
C ASP A 52 3.41 -4.60 6.60
N ALA A 53 3.94 -5.10 7.73
CA ALA A 53 3.13 -5.52 8.86
C ALA A 53 2.20 -4.39 9.32
N GLY A 54 0.91 -4.71 9.54
CA GLY A 54 -0.11 -3.76 9.98
C GLY A 54 -0.64 -2.80 8.90
N VAL A 55 -0.21 -2.93 7.64
CA VAL A 55 -0.69 -2.12 6.51
C VAL A 55 -1.88 -2.80 5.84
N HIS A 56 -2.91 -2.02 5.49
CA HIS A 56 -4.16 -2.49 4.89
C HIS A 56 -4.14 -2.39 3.36
N ALA A 57 -5.12 -3.03 2.71
CA ALA A 57 -5.40 -2.81 1.31
C ALA A 57 -6.89 -2.91 1.01
N TYR A 58 -7.38 -2.08 0.07
CA TYR A 58 -8.69 -2.26 -0.57
C TYR A 58 -8.59 -3.07 -1.86
N GLY A 59 -7.43 -3.01 -2.56
CA GLY A 59 -7.25 -3.65 -3.84
C GLY A 59 -5.80 -4.01 -4.16
N ASN A 60 -5.19 -4.93 -3.39
CA ASN A 60 -3.92 -5.51 -3.84
C ASN A 60 -4.20 -6.56 -4.93
N VAL A 61 -3.31 -6.66 -5.90
CA VAL A 61 -3.42 -7.63 -6.99
C VAL A 61 -2.55 -8.84 -6.68
N ALA A 62 -3.11 -10.03 -6.89
CA ALA A 62 -2.37 -11.29 -6.84
C ALA A 62 -2.74 -12.18 -8.04
N VAL A 63 -1.82 -13.05 -8.44
CA VAL A 63 -2.08 -14.09 -9.45
C VAL A 63 -1.63 -15.44 -8.93
N PHE A 64 -2.28 -16.50 -9.43
CA PHE A 64 -1.86 -17.89 -9.26
C PHE A 64 -2.21 -18.69 -10.51
N ASP A 65 -1.48 -19.79 -10.71
CA ASP A 65 -1.71 -20.73 -11.81
C ASP A 65 -2.44 -21.96 -11.28
N THR A 66 -3.42 -22.47 -12.06
CA THR A 66 -4.27 -23.61 -11.66
C THR A 66 -4.68 -24.47 -12.86
N GLU A 67 -4.92 -25.76 -12.62
CA GLU A 67 -5.59 -26.70 -13.54
C GLU A 67 -7.09 -26.83 -13.24
N SER A 68 -7.57 -26.19 -12.15
CA SER A 68 -8.97 -26.22 -11.76
C SER A 68 -9.88 -25.73 -12.88
N THR A 69 -11.06 -26.35 -13.01
CA THR A 69 -12.09 -25.99 -14.00
C THR A 69 -13.07 -24.93 -13.48
N ILE A 70 -12.89 -24.43 -12.25
CA ILE A 70 -13.73 -23.36 -11.67
C ILE A 70 -13.63 -22.12 -12.58
N PRO A 71 -14.76 -21.54 -13.06
CA PRO A 71 -14.72 -20.31 -13.84
C PRO A 71 -13.96 -19.19 -13.13
N GLY A 72 -13.18 -18.37 -13.88
CA GLY A 72 -12.29 -17.36 -13.31
C GLY A 72 -12.99 -16.38 -12.38
N ASP A 73 -14.21 -15.95 -12.73
CA ASP A 73 -15.07 -15.06 -11.95
C ASP A 73 -15.66 -15.71 -10.67
N ARG A 74 -15.63 -17.02 -10.57
CA ARG A 74 -16.19 -17.77 -9.44
C ARG A 74 -15.19 -17.97 -8.30
N PHE A 75 -13.90 -17.76 -8.54
CA PHE A 75 -12.90 -17.83 -7.48
C PHE A 75 -13.15 -16.79 -6.37
N THR A 76 -13.70 -15.60 -6.70
CA THR A 76 -14.13 -14.61 -5.72
C THR A 76 -15.01 -15.22 -4.63
N PHE A 77 -16.09 -15.88 -5.02
CA PHE A 77 -17.04 -16.44 -4.06
C PHE A 77 -16.53 -17.73 -3.40
N ALA A 78 -15.77 -18.52 -4.14
CA ALA A 78 -15.28 -19.81 -3.66
C ALA A 78 -14.19 -19.65 -2.61
N LEU A 79 -13.19 -18.76 -2.84
CA LEU A 79 -12.08 -18.53 -1.92
C LEU A 79 -12.52 -17.86 -0.62
N ASN A 80 -13.48 -16.92 -0.68
CA ASN A 80 -13.99 -16.22 0.51
C ASN A 80 -14.64 -17.15 1.55
N ARG A 81 -14.93 -18.41 1.20
CA ARG A 81 -15.42 -19.42 2.16
C ARG A 81 -14.32 -20.03 3.02
N PHE A 82 -13.05 -19.88 2.61
CA PHE A 82 -11.87 -20.44 3.28
C PHE A 82 -10.97 -19.37 3.89
N LEU A 83 -11.26 -18.09 3.60
CA LEU A 83 -10.51 -16.95 4.13
C LEU A 83 -11.15 -16.43 5.43
N PRO A 84 -10.36 -15.87 6.35
CA PRO A 84 -10.90 -15.15 7.50
C PRO A 84 -11.56 -13.83 7.05
N ASP A 85 -12.49 -13.29 7.84
CA ASP A 85 -13.24 -12.08 7.53
C ASP A 85 -12.34 -10.84 7.25
N SER A 86 -11.10 -10.87 7.75
CA SER A 86 -10.09 -9.82 7.53
C SER A 86 -9.37 -9.89 6.18
N ILE A 87 -9.60 -10.92 5.35
CA ILE A 87 -9.07 -11.06 3.99
C ILE A 87 -10.21 -11.43 3.05
N VAL A 88 -10.48 -10.60 2.06
CA VAL A 88 -11.61 -10.80 1.15
C VAL A 88 -11.17 -10.61 -0.30
N ILE A 89 -11.48 -11.58 -1.15
CA ILE A 89 -11.35 -11.44 -2.60
C ILE A 89 -12.51 -10.59 -3.09
N GLN A 90 -12.21 -9.44 -3.65
CA GLN A 90 -13.20 -8.48 -4.17
C GLN A 90 -13.62 -8.84 -5.60
N ASP A 91 -12.67 -9.30 -6.42
CA ASP A 91 -12.92 -9.74 -7.80
C ASP A 91 -11.89 -10.79 -8.24
N SER A 92 -12.23 -11.58 -9.26
CA SER A 92 -11.34 -12.59 -9.84
C SER A 92 -11.68 -12.85 -11.30
N TRP A 93 -10.65 -13.05 -12.14
CA TRP A 93 -10.84 -13.43 -13.55
C TRP A 93 -9.58 -14.07 -14.12
N GLU A 94 -9.75 -14.75 -15.24
CA GLU A 94 -8.65 -15.34 -15.98
C GLU A 94 -7.89 -14.29 -16.77
N VAL A 95 -6.56 -14.37 -16.73
CA VAL A 95 -5.65 -13.48 -17.48
C VAL A 95 -4.68 -14.33 -18.31
N SER A 96 -3.95 -13.67 -19.24
CA SER A 96 -2.86 -14.32 -19.96
C SER A 96 -1.86 -14.94 -18.97
N VAL A 97 -1.33 -16.11 -19.32
CA VAL A 97 -0.26 -16.78 -18.55
C VAL A 97 1.03 -15.96 -18.51
N ASP A 98 1.21 -15.02 -19.44
CA ASP A 98 2.33 -14.11 -19.49
C ASP A 98 2.15 -12.89 -18.59
N PHE A 99 0.93 -12.65 -18.07
CA PHE A 99 0.69 -11.55 -17.16
C PHE A 99 1.45 -11.75 -15.84
N HIS A 100 2.35 -10.82 -15.51
CA HIS A 100 3.07 -10.81 -14.25
C HIS A 100 2.77 -9.52 -13.48
N PRO A 101 2.23 -9.58 -12.24
CA PRO A 101 1.67 -8.42 -11.54
C PRO A 101 2.69 -7.34 -11.16
N ARG A 102 4.01 -7.62 -11.25
CA ARG A 102 5.09 -6.68 -10.93
C ARG A 102 5.88 -6.19 -12.13
N HIS A 103 5.78 -6.87 -13.29
CA HIS A 103 6.62 -6.56 -14.47
C HIS A 103 5.88 -5.66 -15.48
N CYS A 104 4.66 -5.25 -15.18
CA CYS A 104 3.90 -4.30 -15.97
C CYS A 104 4.12 -2.87 -15.48
N ASP A 105 3.94 -1.88 -16.39
CA ASP A 105 3.85 -0.48 -15.94
C ASP A 105 2.58 -0.30 -15.12
N THR A 106 2.74 0.20 -13.91
CA THR A 106 1.64 0.34 -12.95
C THR A 106 1.62 1.71 -12.31
N ARG A 107 0.43 2.12 -11.89
CA ARG A 107 0.25 3.24 -10.97
C ARG A 107 -0.41 2.72 -9.70
N LYS A 108 0.26 2.93 -8.56
CA LYS A 108 -0.22 2.52 -7.25
C LYS A 108 -0.71 3.74 -6.48
N THR A 109 -1.90 3.61 -5.90
CA THR A 109 -2.48 4.66 -5.05
C THR A 109 -2.50 4.18 -3.61
N TYR A 110 -1.95 5.00 -2.71
CA TYR A 110 -2.01 4.79 -1.26
C TYR A 110 -2.72 5.96 -0.59
N GLU A 111 -3.42 5.67 0.49
CA GLU A 111 -3.91 6.66 1.45
C GLU A 111 -3.24 6.43 2.81
N TYR A 112 -2.84 7.54 3.45
CA TYR A 112 -2.43 7.52 4.84
C TYR A 112 -3.40 8.40 5.65
N ARG A 113 -4.08 7.79 6.64
CA ARG A 113 -5.12 8.45 7.44
C ARG A 113 -4.59 8.81 8.82
N ILE A 114 -4.84 10.06 9.22
CA ILE A 114 -4.43 10.64 10.50
C ILE A 114 -5.67 11.16 11.21
N LEU A 115 -5.92 10.69 12.43
CA LEU A 115 -6.96 11.24 13.30
C LEU A 115 -6.38 12.41 14.09
N ASN A 116 -6.83 13.62 13.79
CA ASN A 116 -6.39 14.84 14.46
C ASN A 116 -7.44 15.31 15.47
N THR A 117 -7.37 14.76 16.66
CA THR A 117 -8.27 15.06 17.80
C THR A 117 -7.45 15.20 19.09
N ALA A 118 -8.02 15.87 20.11
CA ALA A 118 -7.36 16.05 21.41
C ALA A 118 -7.09 14.69 22.09
N VAL A 119 -8.03 13.74 21.96
CA VAL A 119 -7.95 12.39 22.52
C VAL A 119 -8.24 11.35 21.42
N PRO A 120 -7.65 10.14 21.49
CA PRO A 120 -7.87 9.11 20.47
C PRO A 120 -9.31 8.55 20.52
N LEU A 121 -9.76 8.03 19.37
CA LEU A 121 -11.01 7.28 19.24
C LEU A 121 -10.69 5.79 19.08
N PRO A 122 -11.12 4.90 20.02
CA PRO A 122 -10.81 3.47 19.95
C PRO A 122 -11.28 2.80 18.64
N GLN A 123 -12.40 3.24 18.08
CA GLN A 123 -12.95 2.71 16.81
C GLN A 123 -12.07 3.02 15.59
N LYS A 124 -11.17 4.01 15.69
CA LYS A 124 -10.24 4.41 14.63
C LYS A 124 -8.82 3.89 14.83
N ARG A 125 -8.52 3.22 15.96
CA ARG A 125 -7.16 2.86 16.36
C ARG A 125 -6.39 2.00 15.37
N ASN A 126 -7.11 1.14 14.63
CA ASN A 126 -6.51 0.21 13.69
C ASN A 126 -6.36 0.79 12.27
N PHE A 127 -7.00 1.94 11.98
CA PHE A 127 -7.08 2.51 10.63
C PHE A 127 -6.60 3.95 10.54
N THR A 128 -6.11 4.53 11.63
CA THR A 128 -5.58 5.89 11.65
C THR A 128 -4.39 6.02 12.60
N TRP A 129 -3.54 6.98 12.30
CA TRP A 129 -2.54 7.47 13.25
C TRP A 129 -3.11 8.63 14.04
N HIS A 130 -3.30 8.48 15.35
CA HIS A 130 -3.74 9.58 16.21
C HIS A 130 -2.61 10.59 16.41
N VAL A 131 -2.87 11.85 16.09
CA VAL A 131 -1.95 12.98 16.25
C VAL A 131 -2.69 14.13 16.90
N ALA A 132 -2.40 14.41 18.17
CA ALA A 132 -2.98 15.53 18.89
C ALA A 132 -2.29 16.86 18.55
N GLY A 133 -3.02 17.97 18.79
CA GLY A 133 -2.56 19.34 18.61
C GLY A 133 -2.90 19.93 17.24
N SER A 134 -2.59 21.22 17.08
CA SER A 134 -2.86 21.92 15.82
C SER A 134 -1.93 21.45 14.71
N ILE A 135 -2.48 21.24 13.53
CA ILE A 135 -1.77 20.85 12.31
C ILE A 135 -2.15 21.85 11.21
N ASP A 136 -1.16 22.48 10.61
CA ASP A 136 -1.31 23.42 9.50
C ASP A 136 -1.35 22.64 8.17
N ILE A 137 -2.56 22.45 7.65
CA ILE A 137 -2.82 21.68 6.42
C ILE A 137 -2.22 22.38 5.20
N GLU A 138 -2.27 23.70 5.15
CA GLU A 138 -1.76 24.45 4.00
C GLU A 138 -0.23 24.30 3.87
N LYS A 139 0.49 24.32 4.99
CA LYS A 139 1.93 23.99 4.97
C LYS A 139 2.22 22.56 4.55
N MET A 140 1.35 21.60 4.92
CA MET A 140 1.50 20.22 4.44
C MET A 140 1.28 20.13 2.93
N LYS A 141 0.30 20.84 2.36
CA LYS A 141 0.06 20.92 0.91
C LYS A 141 1.24 21.53 0.16
N GLU A 142 1.78 22.65 0.69
CA GLU A 142 2.97 23.29 0.14
C GLU A 142 4.16 22.33 0.12
N ALA A 143 4.41 21.62 1.22
CA ALA A 143 5.47 20.62 1.31
C ALA A 143 5.26 19.43 0.37
N ALA A 144 4.01 18.97 0.21
CA ALA A 144 3.65 17.88 -0.68
C ALA A 144 3.98 18.18 -2.15
N ALA A 145 3.85 19.44 -2.57
CA ALA A 145 4.16 19.87 -3.94
C ALA A 145 5.62 19.61 -4.34
N TYR A 146 6.57 19.64 -3.40
CA TYR A 146 7.99 19.34 -3.67
C TYR A 146 8.27 17.85 -3.91
N ILE A 147 7.34 16.95 -3.52
CA ILE A 147 7.49 15.50 -3.65
C ILE A 147 6.97 14.99 -5.01
N VAL A 148 6.07 15.76 -5.64
CA VAL A 148 5.51 15.39 -6.95
C VAL A 148 6.60 15.49 -8.03
N GLY A 149 6.61 14.52 -8.93
CA GLY A 149 7.60 14.41 -10.01
C GLY A 149 8.57 13.24 -9.81
N GLU A 150 9.59 13.19 -10.67
CA GLU A 150 10.65 12.18 -10.59
C GLU A 150 11.78 12.66 -9.68
N HIS A 151 12.06 11.88 -8.62
CA HIS A 151 13.10 12.17 -7.63
C HIS A 151 13.81 10.91 -7.17
N ASP A 152 15.02 11.08 -6.65
CA ASP A 152 15.72 10.06 -5.88
C ASP A 152 15.21 10.09 -4.43
N PHE A 153 14.35 9.12 -4.07
CA PHE A 153 13.72 9.02 -2.76
C PHE A 153 14.59 8.32 -1.69
N LYS A 154 15.91 8.35 -1.81
CA LYS A 154 16.81 7.71 -0.86
C LYS A 154 16.62 8.22 0.57
N SER A 155 16.32 9.51 0.79
CA SER A 155 15.98 10.07 2.11
C SER A 155 14.64 9.57 2.66
N PHE A 156 13.75 9.12 1.80
CA PHE A 156 12.40 8.67 2.14
C PHE A 156 12.25 7.15 2.10
N CYS A 157 13.33 6.40 2.17
CA CYS A 157 13.26 4.94 2.23
C CYS A 157 14.04 4.37 3.42
N CYS A 158 13.72 3.14 3.79
CA CYS A 158 14.48 2.41 4.79
C CYS A 158 15.90 2.13 4.26
N VAL A 159 16.91 2.26 5.13
CA VAL A 159 18.33 1.99 4.81
C VAL A 159 18.55 0.55 4.29
N ARG A 160 17.71 -0.40 4.72
CA ARG A 160 17.75 -1.82 4.31
C ARG A 160 16.98 -2.10 3.00
N THR A 161 16.73 -1.11 2.17
CA THR A 161 16.04 -1.34 0.88
C THR A 161 16.87 -2.27 -0.01
N GLN A 162 16.19 -3.22 -0.67
CA GLN A 162 16.77 -4.13 -1.67
C GLN A 162 16.54 -3.62 -3.10
N ALA A 163 16.01 -2.40 -3.25
CA ALA A 163 15.72 -1.82 -4.56
C ALA A 163 17.03 -1.45 -5.27
N GLU A 164 17.16 -1.84 -6.55
CA GLU A 164 18.31 -1.49 -7.41
C GLU A 164 18.41 0.02 -7.64
N SER A 165 17.26 0.71 -7.70
CA SER A 165 17.16 2.16 -7.85
C SER A 165 16.21 2.74 -6.81
N THR A 166 16.57 3.90 -6.26
CA THR A 166 15.73 4.71 -5.34
C THR A 166 14.96 5.81 -6.07
N VAL A 167 15.11 5.93 -7.39
CA VAL A 167 14.36 6.88 -8.21
C VAL A 167 12.93 6.39 -8.41
N ARG A 168 11.95 7.27 -8.16
CA ARG A 168 10.51 7.01 -8.36
C ARG A 168 9.85 8.26 -8.92
N THR A 169 8.72 8.04 -9.63
CA THR A 169 7.87 9.13 -10.11
C THR A 169 6.58 9.15 -9.31
N ILE A 170 6.32 10.27 -8.64
CA ILE A 170 5.06 10.55 -7.95
C ILE A 170 4.19 11.40 -8.86
N ASP A 171 3.08 10.83 -9.32
CA ASP A 171 2.16 11.49 -10.25
C ASP A 171 1.32 12.54 -9.52
N SER A 172 0.89 12.25 -8.28
CA SER A 172 0.14 13.18 -7.43
C SER A 172 0.36 12.91 -5.94
N LEU A 173 0.29 13.95 -5.14
CA LEU A 173 0.29 13.89 -3.68
C LEU A 173 -0.66 14.97 -3.16
N GLU A 174 -1.77 14.55 -2.58
CA GLU A 174 -2.83 15.40 -2.06
C GLU A 174 -2.90 15.30 -0.54
N VAL A 175 -3.16 16.43 0.12
CA VAL A 175 -3.47 16.49 1.54
C VAL A 175 -4.90 17.02 1.68
N LEU A 176 -5.79 16.17 2.16
CA LEU A 176 -7.21 16.46 2.31
C LEU A 176 -7.58 16.49 3.79
N GLN A 177 -8.64 17.22 4.14
CA GLN A 177 -9.22 17.20 5.47
C GLN A 177 -10.69 16.82 5.40
N GLU A 178 -11.06 15.76 6.10
CA GLU A 178 -12.43 15.26 6.22
C GLU A 178 -12.83 15.22 7.70
N GLY A 179 -13.51 16.25 8.16
CA GLY A 179 -13.83 16.39 9.58
C GLY A 179 -12.58 16.43 10.45
N SER A 180 -12.41 15.44 11.32
CA SER A 180 -11.24 15.29 12.19
C SER A 180 -10.12 14.43 11.59
N GLU A 181 -10.28 13.92 10.36
CA GLU A 181 -9.25 13.16 9.68
C GLU A 181 -8.49 14.01 8.66
N ILE A 182 -7.17 13.81 8.63
CA ILE A 182 -6.29 14.30 7.58
C ILE A 182 -5.91 13.09 6.74
N ILE A 183 -6.10 13.18 5.42
CA ILE A 183 -5.83 12.13 4.46
C ILE A 183 -4.71 12.59 3.54
N ILE A 184 -3.65 11.80 3.48
CA ILE A 184 -2.56 11.98 2.52
C ILE A 184 -2.74 10.90 1.45
N ARG A 185 -3.16 11.30 0.25
CA ARG A 185 -3.34 10.41 -0.91
C ARG A 185 -2.16 10.60 -1.86
N ILE A 186 -1.48 9.51 -2.20
CA ILE A 186 -0.31 9.52 -3.05
C ILE A 186 -0.42 8.48 -4.16
N LYS A 187 -0.13 8.89 -5.41
CA LYS A 187 -0.12 8.04 -6.58
C LYS A 187 1.24 8.12 -7.28
N GLY A 188 1.76 6.98 -7.74
CA GLY A 188 3.04 6.94 -8.44
C GLY A 188 3.34 5.57 -9.05
N ASN A 189 4.45 5.48 -9.79
CA ASN A 189 4.88 4.27 -10.50
C ASN A 189 5.39 3.14 -9.59
N GLY A 190 5.64 3.45 -8.31
CA GLY A 190 6.10 2.49 -7.32
C GLY A 190 6.61 3.18 -6.06
N PHE A 191 6.72 2.42 -4.98
CA PHE A 191 7.15 2.94 -3.69
C PHE A 191 8.24 2.06 -3.09
N LEU A 192 9.21 2.70 -2.44
CA LEU A 192 10.28 2.04 -1.70
C LEU A 192 9.77 1.59 -0.33
N TYR A 193 10.52 0.73 0.33
CA TYR A 193 10.21 0.25 1.66
C TYR A 193 10.03 1.41 2.65
N ASN A 194 8.86 1.47 3.30
CA ASN A 194 8.40 2.54 4.20
C ASN A 194 8.22 3.93 3.57
N MET A 195 8.37 4.11 2.26
CA MET A 195 8.40 5.43 1.62
C MET A 195 7.18 6.28 1.95
N VAL A 196 5.98 5.78 1.74
CA VAL A 196 4.73 6.54 2.01
C VAL A 196 4.61 6.91 3.49
N ARG A 197 5.00 6.02 4.40
CA ARG A 197 4.97 6.26 5.84
C ARG A 197 5.99 7.32 6.28
N ILE A 198 7.16 7.37 5.65
CA ILE A 198 8.18 8.40 5.91
C ILE A 198 7.71 9.75 5.37
N ILE A 199 7.09 9.77 4.18
CA ILE A 199 6.47 10.98 3.61
C ILE A 199 5.38 11.49 4.57
N ALA A 200 4.46 10.64 5.02
CA ALA A 200 3.40 11.02 5.96
C ALA A 200 3.97 11.58 7.27
N GLY A 201 4.98 10.91 7.84
CA GLY A 201 5.66 11.39 9.04
C GLY A 201 6.36 12.75 8.85
N THR A 202 6.95 12.98 7.67
CA THR A 202 7.60 14.25 7.32
C THR A 202 6.57 15.36 7.19
N LEU A 203 5.48 15.13 6.45
CA LEU A 203 4.40 16.12 6.27
C LEU A 203 3.76 16.51 7.60
N ILE A 204 3.59 15.57 8.55
CA ILE A 204 3.13 15.87 9.91
C ILE A 204 4.13 16.77 10.66
N GLN A 205 5.44 16.60 10.50
CA GLN A 205 6.42 17.51 11.12
C GLN A 205 6.33 18.91 10.53
N VAL A 206 6.06 19.03 9.22
CA VAL A 206 5.80 20.33 8.57
C VAL A 206 4.51 20.94 9.12
N GLY A 207 3.40 20.20 9.16
CA GLY A 207 2.12 20.70 9.69
C GLY A 207 2.19 21.12 11.17
N LYS A 208 3.08 20.51 11.96
CA LYS A 208 3.39 20.92 13.34
C LYS A 208 4.36 22.10 13.45
N GLY A 209 4.82 22.65 12.32
CA GLY A 209 5.77 23.75 12.28
C GLY A 209 7.20 23.42 12.72
N ARG A 210 7.55 22.11 12.80
CA ARG A 210 8.92 21.68 13.14
C ARG A 210 9.87 21.74 11.95
N PHE A 211 9.34 21.55 10.75
CA PHE A 211 10.04 21.75 9.49
C PHE A 211 9.32 22.83 8.68
N LYS A 212 10.09 23.62 7.92
CA LYS A 212 9.51 24.51 6.92
C LYS A 212 9.15 23.69 5.67
N PRO A 213 8.10 24.07 4.89
CA PRO A 213 7.73 23.33 3.68
C PRO A 213 8.87 23.13 2.69
N GLU A 214 9.64 24.18 2.41
CA GLU A 214 10.77 24.19 1.47
C GLU A 214 11.93 23.27 1.90
N TYR A 215 11.99 22.87 3.17
CA TYR A 215 13.02 21.93 3.65
C TYR A 215 12.85 20.52 3.05
N VAL A 216 11.64 20.17 2.58
CA VAL A 216 11.40 18.90 1.90
C VAL A 216 12.26 18.78 0.62
N LYS A 217 12.47 19.87 -0.11
CA LYS A 217 13.38 19.91 -1.25
C LYS A 217 14.82 19.55 -0.84
N GLN A 218 15.30 20.13 0.25
CA GLN A 218 16.65 19.83 0.78
C GLN A 218 16.75 18.36 1.23
N MET A 219 15.67 17.79 1.81
CA MET A 219 15.63 16.37 2.17
C MET A 219 15.79 15.46 0.94
N LEU A 220 15.13 15.77 -0.19
CA LEU A 220 15.29 15.03 -1.44
C LEU A 220 16.72 15.08 -1.97
N GLU A 221 17.32 16.28 -1.95
CA GLU A 221 18.70 16.52 -2.43
C GLU A 221 19.76 15.85 -1.55
N ALA A 222 19.52 15.74 -0.24
CA ALA A 222 20.47 15.19 0.74
C ALA A 222 20.74 13.70 0.57
N LYS A 223 19.78 12.93 0.05
CA LYS A 223 19.87 11.45 -0.11
C LYS A 223 20.26 10.72 1.19
N ASP A 224 19.84 11.26 2.31
CA ASP A 224 20.12 10.78 3.66
C ASP A 224 18.80 10.61 4.44
N ARG A 225 18.55 9.36 4.92
CA ARG A 225 17.35 9.03 5.70
C ARG A 225 17.22 9.85 7.00
N THR A 226 18.33 10.29 7.57
CA THR A 226 18.36 10.97 8.88
C THR A 226 17.75 12.36 8.85
N VAL A 227 17.70 13.01 7.68
CA VAL A 227 17.13 14.37 7.53
C VAL A 227 15.61 14.36 7.36
N ALA A 228 15.01 13.22 6.96
CA ALA A 228 13.57 13.11 6.81
C ALA A 228 12.86 12.81 8.14
N GLY A 229 11.54 13.00 8.16
CA GLY A 229 10.72 12.75 9.33
C GLY A 229 10.70 11.28 9.78
N GLN A 230 10.11 11.03 10.94
CA GLN A 230 9.92 9.69 11.47
C GLN A 230 9.07 8.82 10.51
N THR A 231 9.27 7.51 10.56
CA THR A 231 8.36 6.58 9.89
C THR A 231 7.01 6.56 10.64
N ALA A 232 5.95 6.98 9.98
CA ALA A 232 4.61 6.97 10.57
C ALA A 232 4.14 5.51 10.84
N PRO A 233 3.28 5.28 11.85
CA PRO A 233 2.76 3.95 12.19
C PRO A 233 2.08 3.25 11.00
N PRO A 234 2.10 1.91 10.89
CA PRO A 234 1.58 1.21 9.72
C PRO A 234 0.06 1.27 9.59
N GLN A 235 -0.68 1.27 10.70
CA GLN A 235 -2.14 1.19 10.72
C GLN A 235 -2.86 2.38 10.04
N GLY A 236 -2.17 3.49 9.78
CA GLY A 236 -2.75 4.58 9.00
C GLY A 236 -2.66 4.37 7.49
N LEU A 237 -1.87 3.40 7.03
CA LEU A 237 -1.58 3.20 5.60
C LEU A 237 -2.49 2.13 4.99
N THR A 238 -3.10 2.48 3.85
CA THR A 238 -3.90 1.56 3.03
C THR A 238 -3.47 1.66 1.56
N LEU A 239 -3.19 0.53 0.93
CA LEU A 239 -3.10 0.43 -0.53
C LEU A 239 -4.51 0.50 -1.10
N VAL A 240 -4.83 1.59 -1.81
CA VAL A 240 -6.17 1.81 -2.38
C VAL A 240 -6.38 0.93 -3.60
N GLY A 241 -5.40 0.92 -4.52
CA GLY A 241 -5.50 0.12 -5.75
C GLY A 241 -4.25 0.21 -6.61
N ILE A 242 -4.24 -0.61 -7.66
CA ILE A 242 -3.16 -0.72 -8.63
C ILE A 242 -3.77 -0.66 -10.03
N GLU A 243 -3.42 0.36 -10.78
CA GLU A 243 -3.78 0.53 -12.19
C GLU A 243 -2.65 -0.03 -13.08
N TYR A 244 -2.99 -0.78 -14.12
CA TYR A 244 -2.08 -1.31 -15.14
C TYR A 244 -2.21 -0.47 -16.41
N VAL A 245 -1.11 0.19 -16.84
CA VAL A 245 -1.15 1.21 -17.92
C VAL A 245 -1.29 0.57 -19.31
N ASP A 246 -0.67 -0.58 -19.56
CA ASP A 246 -0.54 -1.18 -20.89
C ASP A 246 -1.40 -2.45 -21.08
N ASN A 247 -2.36 -2.73 -20.21
CA ASN A 247 -3.19 -3.92 -20.32
C ASN A 247 -4.63 -3.56 -20.71
N ASP A 248 -5.13 -4.20 -21.79
CA ASP A 248 -6.55 -4.23 -22.18
C ASP A 248 -7.48 -4.79 -21.07
N ASP A 249 -6.92 -5.20 -19.94
CA ASP A 249 -7.58 -5.73 -18.76
C ASP A 249 -7.98 -4.59 -17.78
N ALA A 250 -8.41 -3.46 -18.36
CA ALA A 250 -8.84 -2.25 -17.65
C ALA A 250 -10.16 -2.44 -16.87
N ARG A 251 -10.27 -3.45 -16.04
CA ARG A 251 -11.18 -3.42 -14.91
C ARG A 251 -10.51 -2.60 -13.81
N VAL A 252 -10.83 -1.29 -13.79
CA VAL A 252 -10.42 -0.38 -12.71
C VAL A 252 -11.24 -0.77 -11.47
N VAL A 253 -10.56 -1.07 -10.37
CA VAL A 253 -11.17 -1.26 -9.05
C VAL A 253 -11.11 0.04 -8.27
#